data_cd56b9f832168894a16d4c208624142b
#
_entry.id   cd56b9f832168894a16d4c208624142b
#
_cell.length_a   1.000
_cell.length_b   1.000
_cell.length_c   1.000
_cell.angle_alpha   90.00
_cell.angle_beta   90.00
_cell.angle_gamma   90.00
#
_symmetry.space_group_name_H-M   'P 1'
#
loop_
_entity.id
_entity.type
_entity.pdbx_description
1 polymer ?
#
loop_
_entity_poly.entity_id
_entity_poly.type
_entity_poly.pdbx_seq_one_letter_code
_entity_poly.pdbx_strand_id
1 'polypeptide(L)'
;MAESEGNDDEGSAALTCAGVYLLQADGTCYSCKQSTPMFGVMGLPPFALEGGEYPIDEDECMFREIVEMPAQLAEAIRASAGPCFRPDFSRTAGALYWMNHCKHCDAKQGDFFVHGPDGPFWPYDEAQMDAIQATRLDGPFWFVDPSTAYSGAM
;
A
#
# COMPACT_ATOMS: atom_id res chain seq x y z
N MET A 1 26.17 20.32 6.00
CA MET A 1 25.69 20.15 5.75
C MET A 1 25.05 20.09 5.87
N ALA A 2 24.98 19.97 6.26
CA ALA A 2 24.28 19.69 6.28
C ALA A 2 23.55 20.18 5.96
N GLU A 3 23.33 20.36 5.90
CA GLU A 3 22.68 20.59 5.56
C GLU A 3 22.07 20.49 4.84
N SER A 4 22.38 20.83 4.87
CA SER A 4 21.61 20.56 3.93
C SER A 4 20.88 19.47 3.99
N GLU A 5 21.12 18.70 4.45
CA GLU A 5 20.49 17.59 4.43
C GLU A 5 19.31 17.57 5.20
N GLY A 6 19.17 18.25 6.14
CA GLY A 6 18.01 18.16 6.92
C GLY A 6 16.75 18.44 6.20
N ASN A 7 16.78 19.30 5.29
CA ASN A 7 15.55 19.70 4.74
C ASN A 7 14.93 18.71 3.87
N ASP A 8 15.67 17.87 3.29
CA ASP A 8 15.06 16.95 2.40
C ASP A 8 14.28 15.93 3.13
N ASP A 9 14.36 15.87 4.42
CA ASP A 9 13.59 14.90 5.11
C ASP A 9 12.20 15.29 5.40
N GLU A 10 11.80 16.46 5.07
CA GLU A 10 10.57 16.94 5.57
C GLU A 10 9.38 16.18 5.11
N GLY A 11 9.29 15.73 3.98
CA GLY A 11 8.16 14.96 3.56
C GLY A 11 8.38 13.49 3.60
N SER A 12 9.49 13.08 4.19
CA SER A 12 9.90 11.71 4.10
C SER A 12 9.98 10.98 5.40
N ALA A 13 9.26 11.43 6.39
CA ALA A 13 9.31 10.77 7.68
C ALA A 13 8.76 9.36 7.54
N ALA A 14 9.45 8.41 8.15
CA ALA A 14 9.00 7.04 8.09
C ALA A 14 7.88 6.82 9.08
N LEU A 15 6.92 6.04 8.69
CA LEU A 15 5.85 5.58 9.56
C LEU A 15 6.14 4.12 9.89
N THR A 16 6.16 3.79 11.18
CA THR A 16 6.40 2.43 11.63
C THR A 16 5.11 1.82 12.13
N CYS A 17 4.91 0.54 11.85
CA CYS A 17 3.74 -0.18 12.34
C CYS A 17 4.18 -1.53 12.90
N ALA A 18 3.31 -2.14 13.69
CA ALA A 18 3.64 -3.40 14.35
C ALA A 18 3.66 -4.57 13.37
N GLY A 19 2.91 -4.48 12.31
CA GLY A 19 2.85 -5.52 11.30
C GLY A 19 1.95 -5.07 10.19
N VAL A 20 1.67 -5.96 9.25
CA VAL A 20 0.77 -5.64 8.15
C VAL A 20 -0.08 -6.85 7.81
N TYR A 21 -1.19 -6.57 7.16
CA TYR A 21 -1.87 -7.57 6.34
C TYR A 21 -1.53 -7.29 4.89
N LEU A 22 -1.07 -8.30 4.18
CA LEU A 22 -0.97 -8.21 2.74
C LEU A 22 -2.31 -8.66 2.19
N LEU A 23 -2.99 -7.78 1.50
CA LEU A 23 -4.32 -8.02 1.00
C LEU A 23 -4.28 -8.39 -0.47
N GLN A 24 -5.17 -9.27 -0.87
CA GLN A 24 -5.29 -9.67 -2.26
C GLN A 24 -6.75 -9.85 -2.59
N ALA A 25 -7.19 -9.29 -3.70
CA ALA A 25 -8.54 -9.46 -4.19
C ALA A 25 -8.53 -9.26 -5.69
N ASP A 26 -9.47 -9.91 -6.38
CA ASP A 26 -9.56 -9.74 -7.82
C ASP A 26 -10.27 -8.44 -8.14
N GLY A 27 -9.69 -7.71 -9.08
CA GLY A 27 -10.31 -6.51 -9.61
C GLY A 27 -10.35 -6.59 -11.11
N THR A 28 -10.91 -5.58 -11.74
CA THR A 28 -11.02 -5.52 -13.19
C THR A 28 -10.02 -4.53 -13.72
N CYS A 29 -9.18 -4.97 -14.65
CA CYS A 29 -8.21 -4.08 -15.28
C CYS A 29 -8.95 -3.00 -16.07
N TYR A 30 -8.56 -1.75 -15.85
CA TYR A 30 -9.24 -0.66 -16.55
C TYR A 30 -8.96 -0.68 -18.04
N SER A 31 -7.88 -1.31 -18.44
CA SER A 31 -7.45 -1.29 -19.83
C SER A 31 -7.99 -2.49 -20.60
N CYS A 32 -7.69 -3.71 -20.17
CA CYS A 32 -8.11 -4.88 -20.92
C CYS A 32 -9.41 -5.49 -20.41
N LYS A 33 -9.92 -5.00 -19.29
CA LYS A 33 -11.21 -5.41 -18.72
C LYS A 33 -11.24 -6.82 -18.22
N GLN A 34 -10.10 -7.47 -18.09
CA GLN A 34 -10.06 -8.81 -17.54
C GLN A 34 -9.84 -8.76 -16.04
N SER A 35 -10.26 -9.83 -15.37
CA SER A 35 -10.03 -9.96 -13.94
C SER A 35 -8.56 -10.17 -13.68
N THR A 36 -8.01 -9.46 -12.70
CA THR A 36 -6.61 -9.57 -12.36
C THR A 36 -6.47 -9.43 -10.85
N PRO A 37 -5.56 -10.18 -10.23
CA PRO A 37 -5.36 -9.99 -8.80
C PRO A 37 -4.76 -8.62 -8.52
N MET A 38 -5.23 -8.01 -7.45
CA MET A 38 -4.70 -6.73 -7.00
C MET A 38 -4.32 -6.86 -5.54
N PHE A 39 -3.32 -6.10 -5.15
CA PHE A 39 -2.69 -6.25 -3.84
C PHE A 39 -2.70 -4.93 -3.11
N GLY A 40 -2.77 -5.00 -1.79
CA GLY A 40 -2.71 -3.82 -0.96
C GLY A 40 -2.03 -4.16 0.35
N VAL A 41 -1.63 -3.13 1.08
CA VAL A 41 -0.95 -3.29 2.36
C VAL A 41 -1.72 -2.52 3.40
N MET A 42 -2.14 -3.21 4.44
CA MET A 42 -2.85 -2.59 5.55
C MET A 42 -1.96 -2.66 6.78
N GLY A 43 -1.61 -1.51 7.33
CA GLY A 43 -0.77 -1.46 8.51
C GLY A 43 -1.55 -1.74 9.77
N LEU A 44 -0.88 -2.36 10.72
CA LEU A 44 -1.48 -2.72 12.00
C LEU A 44 -0.87 -1.90 13.11
N PRO A 45 -1.72 -1.45 14.05
CA PRO A 45 -1.21 -0.66 15.17
C PRO A 45 -0.34 -1.51 16.09
N PRO A 46 0.48 -0.87 16.94
CA PRO A 46 0.59 0.57 17.08
C PRO A 46 1.45 1.20 15.98
N PHE A 47 1.16 2.47 15.71
CA PHE A 47 1.89 3.23 14.71
C PHE A 47 2.73 4.30 15.38
N ALA A 48 3.84 4.65 14.72
CA ALA A 48 4.67 5.76 15.20
C ALA A 48 5.31 6.44 14.00
N LEU A 49 5.32 7.76 14.03
CA LEU A 49 6.06 8.52 13.04
C LEU A 49 7.46 8.74 13.52
N GLU A 50 8.43 8.59 12.64
CA GLU A 50 9.80 8.84 12.98
C GLU A 50 9.94 10.29 13.39
N GLY A 51 10.55 10.51 14.55
CA GLY A 51 10.67 11.84 15.09
C GLY A 51 9.42 12.31 15.82
N GLY A 52 8.38 11.52 15.79
CA GLY A 52 7.17 11.87 16.51
C GLY A 52 7.27 11.58 17.97
N GLU A 53 6.40 12.18 18.73
CA GLU A 53 6.52 12.09 20.16
C GLU A 53 5.73 10.98 20.75
N TYR A 54 4.77 10.47 20.04
CA TYR A 54 3.90 9.45 20.57
C TYR A 54 3.30 8.66 19.44
N PRO A 55 2.81 7.47 19.74
CA PRO A 55 2.19 6.64 18.72
C PRO A 55 0.93 7.29 18.18
N ILE A 56 0.63 7.00 16.94
CA ILE A 56 -0.63 7.40 16.34
C ILE A 56 -1.67 6.41 16.82
N ASP A 57 -2.76 6.95 17.37
CA ASP A 57 -3.79 6.13 17.95
C ASP A 57 -4.84 5.82 16.90
N GLU A 58 -4.55 4.87 16.06
CA GLU A 58 -5.41 4.48 14.96
C GLU A 58 -5.59 2.99 14.96
N ASP A 59 -6.67 2.57 14.34
CA ASP A 59 -6.84 1.16 14.04
C ASP A 59 -6.04 0.84 12.79
N GLU A 60 -6.38 -0.21 12.08
CA GLU A 60 -5.67 -0.56 10.86
C GLU A 60 -5.78 0.57 9.84
N CYS A 61 -4.75 0.74 9.05
CA CYS A 61 -4.73 1.77 8.02
C CYS A 61 -4.30 1.17 6.70
N MET A 62 -5.03 1.49 5.63
CA MET A 62 -4.58 1.13 4.30
C MET A 62 -3.50 2.09 3.86
N PHE A 63 -2.39 1.54 3.40
CA PHE A 63 -1.31 2.36 2.86
C PHE A 63 -1.47 2.46 1.36
N ARG A 64 -1.25 3.65 0.83
CA ARG A 64 -1.29 3.88 -0.60
C ARG A 64 -0.05 4.63 -1.00
N GLU A 65 0.37 4.44 -2.24
CA GLU A 65 1.51 5.18 -2.81
C GLU A 65 2.76 4.99 -1.96
N ILE A 66 3.04 3.73 -1.61
CA ILE A 66 4.20 3.43 -0.79
C ILE A 66 5.45 3.61 -1.62
N VAL A 67 6.36 4.44 -1.15
CA VAL A 67 7.59 4.71 -1.87
C VAL A 67 8.69 3.73 -1.46
N GLU A 68 8.83 3.48 -0.16
CA GLU A 68 9.86 2.56 0.32
C GLU A 68 9.32 1.72 1.45
N MET A 69 9.82 0.53 1.56
CA MET A 69 9.51 -0.39 2.64
C MET A 69 10.73 -1.28 2.90
N PRO A 70 10.76 -2.01 4.02
CA PRO A 70 11.91 -2.88 4.29
C PRO A 70 12.06 -3.97 3.24
N ALA A 71 13.29 -4.34 2.95
CA ALA A 71 13.57 -5.33 1.93
C ALA A 71 12.89 -6.66 2.21
N GLN A 72 12.82 -7.06 3.47
CA GLN A 72 12.20 -8.34 3.79
C GLN A 72 10.71 -8.33 3.49
N LEU A 73 10.06 -7.19 3.67
CA LEU A 73 8.64 -7.09 3.33
C LEU A 73 8.48 -7.09 1.81
N ALA A 74 9.35 -6.37 1.11
CA ALA A 74 9.30 -6.35 -0.34
C ALA A 74 9.47 -7.75 -0.92
N GLU A 75 10.33 -8.56 -0.31
CA GLU A 75 10.50 -9.92 -0.78
C GLU A 75 9.28 -10.78 -0.53
N ALA A 76 8.65 -10.61 0.63
CA ALA A 76 7.43 -11.36 0.91
C ALA A 76 6.33 -10.99 -0.08
N ILE A 77 6.24 -9.73 -0.43
CA ILE A 77 5.26 -9.29 -1.39
C ILE A 77 5.56 -9.88 -2.77
N ARG A 78 6.82 -9.87 -3.17
CA ARG A 78 7.17 -10.45 -4.47
C ARG A 78 6.88 -11.93 -4.52
N ALA A 79 7.04 -12.61 -3.41
CA ALA A 79 6.75 -14.03 -3.38
C ALA A 79 5.26 -14.30 -3.62
N SER A 80 4.41 -13.41 -3.17
CA SER A 80 2.97 -13.58 -3.35
C SER A 80 2.46 -12.99 -4.64
N ALA A 81 2.95 -11.83 -5.02
CA ALA A 81 2.39 -11.07 -6.13
C ALA A 81 3.17 -11.18 -7.40
N GLY A 82 4.44 -11.60 -7.32
CA GLY A 82 5.31 -11.61 -8.49
C GLY A 82 5.44 -10.20 -9.04
N PRO A 83 5.42 -10.06 -10.36
CA PRO A 83 5.58 -8.73 -10.94
C PRO A 83 4.31 -7.88 -10.92
N CYS A 84 3.21 -8.43 -10.42
CA CYS A 84 1.95 -7.68 -10.47
C CYS A 84 1.89 -6.54 -9.47
N PHE A 85 2.75 -6.53 -8.47
CA PHE A 85 2.79 -5.42 -7.51
C PHE A 85 4.25 -5.04 -7.35
N ARG A 86 4.62 -3.90 -7.92
CA ARG A 86 6.02 -3.48 -7.97
C ARG A 86 6.12 -1.98 -8.11
N PRO A 87 7.28 -1.40 -7.83
CA PRO A 87 7.45 0.04 -8.03
C PRO A 87 7.32 0.42 -9.50
N ASP A 88 6.63 1.51 -9.76
CA ASP A 88 6.52 2.06 -11.10
C ASP A 88 6.12 3.52 -10.99
N PHE A 89 6.28 4.25 -12.07
CA PHE A 89 6.02 5.68 -12.06
C PHE A 89 4.57 5.95 -12.45
N SER A 90 3.91 6.82 -11.70
CA SER A 90 2.56 7.26 -12.00
C SER A 90 2.60 8.68 -12.53
N ARG A 91 2.13 8.89 -13.74
CA ARG A 91 2.08 10.24 -14.31
C ARG A 91 1.06 11.08 -13.58
N THR A 92 -0.05 10.48 -13.21
CA THR A 92 -1.08 11.21 -12.49
C THR A 92 -0.59 11.69 -11.14
N ALA A 93 0.08 10.83 -10.40
CA ALA A 93 0.59 11.20 -9.08
C ALA A 93 1.90 11.95 -9.17
N GLY A 94 2.60 11.85 -10.29
CA GLY A 94 3.91 12.47 -10.44
C GLY A 94 4.96 11.84 -9.57
N ALA A 95 4.85 10.55 -9.28
CA ALA A 95 5.73 9.91 -8.32
C ALA A 95 5.89 8.44 -8.64
N LEU A 96 6.98 7.88 -8.13
CA LEU A 96 7.26 6.46 -8.22
C LEU A 96 6.80 5.81 -6.94
N TYR A 97 5.96 4.78 -7.04
CA TYR A 97 5.54 4.07 -5.85
C TYR A 97 5.16 2.64 -6.22
N TRP A 98 4.94 1.79 -5.21
CA TRP A 98 4.51 0.42 -5.43
C TRP A 98 3.08 0.42 -5.95
N MET A 99 2.87 -0.17 -7.12
CA MET A 99 1.54 -0.17 -7.71
C MET A 99 1.25 -1.49 -8.39
N ASN A 100 -0.03 -1.75 -8.54
CA ASN A 100 -0.50 -2.96 -9.17
C ASN A 100 -0.37 -2.88 -10.68
N HIS A 101 -0.20 -4.05 -11.31
CA HIS A 101 -0.13 -4.18 -12.76
C HIS A 101 -0.98 -5.38 -13.15
N CYS A 102 -1.70 -5.24 -14.23
CA CYS A 102 -2.55 -6.34 -14.71
C CYS A 102 -1.71 -7.52 -15.13
N LYS A 103 -2.11 -8.70 -14.69
CA LYS A 103 -1.35 -9.91 -15.05
C LYS A 103 -1.50 -10.28 -16.51
N HIS A 104 -2.49 -9.71 -17.20
CA HIS A 104 -2.73 -10.05 -18.60
C HIS A 104 -2.08 -9.06 -19.56
N CYS A 105 -2.23 -7.76 -19.29
CA CYS A 105 -1.74 -6.74 -20.22
C CYS A 105 -0.66 -5.85 -19.64
N ASP A 106 -0.35 -6.04 -18.35
CA ASP A 106 0.69 -5.30 -17.64
C ASP A 106 0.38 -3.82 -17.48
N ALA A 107 -0.85 -3.40 -17.71
CA ALA A 107 -1.21 -2.00 -17.52
C ALA A 107 -1.17 -1.64 -16.05
N LYS A 108 -0.71 -0.42 -15.78
CA LYS A 108 -0.66 0.06 -14.41
C LYS A 108 -2.06 0.27 -13.86
N GLN A 109 -2.28 -0.18 -12.64
CA GLN A 109 -3.53 0.04 -11.93
C GLN A 109 -3.21 0.97 -10.77
N GLY A 110 -3.40 2.27 -10.95
CA GLY A 110 -3.00 3.24 -9.96
C GLY A 110 -3.79 3.10 -8.66
N ASP A 111 -3.19 3.54 -7.56
CA ASP A 111 -3.82 3.38 -6.26
C ASP A 111 -5.12 4.14 -6.12
N PHE A 112 -5.27 5.24 -6.83
CA PHE A 112 -6.53 5.95 -6.80
C PHE A 112 -7.67 5.06 -7.28
N PHE A 113 -7.42 4.27 -8.33
CA PHE A 113 -8.43 3.34 -8.83
C PHE A 113 -8.57 2.11 -7.93
N VAL A 114 -7.44 1.53 -7.54
CA VAL A 114 -7.45 0.27 -6.80
C VAL A 114 -8.13 0.44 -5.44
N HIS A 115 -7.91 1.58 -4.80
CA HIS A 115 -8.47 1.83 -3.48
C HIS A 115 -9.72 2.70 -3.52
N GLY A 116 -10.20 3.02 -4.72
CA GLY A 116 -11.41 3.81 -4.85
C GLY A 116 -12.66 2.97 -4.89
N PRO A 117 -13.81 3.60 -5.09
CA PRO A 117 -15.10 2.89 -5.00
C PRO A 117 -15.26 1.76 -6.01
N ASP A 118 -14.58 1.84 -7.15
CA ASP A 118 -14.68 0.78 -8.13
C ASP A 118 -13.60 -0.27 -7.98
N GLY A 119 -12.73 -0.13 -7.00
CA GLY A 119 -11.64 -1.05 -6.82
C GLY A 119 -11.99 -2.19 -5.87
N PRO A 120 -11.13 -3.19 -5.81
CA PRO A 120 -11.42 -4.39 -5.02
C PRO A 120 -11.32 -4.19 -3.52
N PHE A 121 -10.71 -3.09 -3.07
CA PHE A 121 -10.55 -2.86 -1.63
C PHE A 121 -11.54 -1.86 -1.09
N TRP A 122 -12.71 -1.75 -1.75
CA TRP A 122 -13.79 -0.88 -1.29
C TRP A 122 -15.05 -1.71 -1.25
N PRO A 123 -15.16 -2.64 -0.28
CA PRO A 123 -16.30 -3.55 -0.26
C PRO A 123 -17.58 -2.84 0.14
N TYR A 124 -18.65 -3.18 -0.57
CA TYR A 124 -19.96 -2.63 -0.29
C TYR A 124 -20.80 -3.57 0.57
N ASP A 125 -20.43 -4.84 0.63
CA ASP A 125 -21.19 -5.80 1.39
C ASP A 125 -20.28 -6.89 1.93
N GLU A 126 -20.85 -7.79 2.69
CA GLU A 126 -20.09 -8.81 3.37
C GLU A 126 -19.43 -9.79 2.40
N ALA A 127 -20.11 -10.10 1.31
CA ALA A 127 -19.54 -11.01 0.33
C ALA A 127 -18.28 -10.40 -0.30
N GLN A 128 -18.31 -9.11 -0.58
CA GLN A 128 -17.13 -8.47 -1.12
C GLN A 128 -16.01 -8.39 -0.10
N MET A 129 -16.36 -8.16 1.15
CA MET A 129 -15.36 -8.15 2.21
C MET A 129 -14.72 -9.53 2.34
N ASP A 130 -15.53 -10.60 2.27
CA ASP A 130 -15.00 -11.94 2.41
C ASP A 130 -14.13 -12.35 1.24
N ALA A 131 -14.27 -11.70 0.11
CA ALA A 131 -13.45 -12.00 -1.06
C ALA A 131 -12.04 -11.46 -0.95
N ILE A 132 -11.78 -10.59 0.01
CA ILE A 132 -10.44 -10.05 0.22
C ILE A 132 -9.66 -11.04 1.07
N GLN A 133 -8.55 -11.53 0.54
CA GLN A 133 -7.68 -12.43 1.28
C GLN A 133 -6.64 -11.62 2.01
N ALA A 134 -6.38 -11.97 3.25
CA ALA A 134 -5.43 -11.24 4.07
C ALA A 134 -4.41 -12.19 4.65
N THR A 135 -3.14 -11.86 4.49
CA THR A 135 -2.05 -12.62 5.06
C THR A 135 -1.32 -11.72 6.04
N ARG A 136 -1.24 -12.17 7.29
CA ARG A 136 -0.60 -11.37 8.31
C ARG A 136 0.90 -11.57 8.29
N LEU A 137 1.63 -10.46 8.34
CA LEU A 137 3.09 -10.49 8.44
C LEU A 137 3.47 -9.67 9.65
N ASP A 138 4.20 -10.28 10.56
CA ASP A 138 4.59 -9.61 11.80
C ASP A 138 5.79 -8.73 11.56
N GLY A 139 5.71 -7.50 12.09
CA GLY A 139 6.78 -6.54 11.95
C GLY A 139 7.67 -6.53 13.16
N PRO A 140 8.18 -5.35 13.47
CA PRO A 140 7.71 -4.06 12.94
C PRO A 140 8.22 -3.78 11.52
N PHE A 141 7.47 -2.95 10.82
CA PHE A 141 7.86 -2.51 9.49
C PHE A 141 7.76 -1.00 9.42
N TRP A 142 8.58 -0.41 8.53
CA TRP A 142 8.55 1.03 8.31
C TRP A 142 8.20 1.30 6.84
N PHE A 143 7.60 2.46 6.62
CA PHE A 143 7.22 2.89 5.28
C PHE A 143 7.56 4.35 5.12
N VAL A 144 7.99 4.73 3.92
CA VAL A 144 8.30 6.12 3.62
C VAL A 144 7.21 6.67 2.73
N ASP A 145 6.71 7.82 3.13
CA ASP A 145 5.69 8.55 2.39
C ASP A 145 4.48 7.72 2.00
N PRO A 146 3.96 6.90 2.89
CA PRO A 146 2.71 6.25 2.51
C PRO A 146 1.58 7.24 2.62
N SER A 147 0.77 7.28 1.60
CA SER A 147 -0.46 8.04 1.65
C SER A 147 -1.48 7.14 2.30
N THR A 148 -1.87 7.43 3.52
CA THR A 148 -2.73 6.50 4.22
C THR A 148 -4.18 6.93 4.11
N ALA A 149 -5.06 5.96 3.95
CA ALA A 149 -6.47 6.17 4.14
C ALA A 149 -6.77 5.68 5.54
N TYR A 150 -7.53 6.44 6.29
CA TYR A 150 -7.75 6.08 7.66
C TYR A 150 -8.70 4.93 7.77
N SER A 151 -8.42 4.13 8.72
CA SER A 151 -9.02 2.84 8.82
C SER A 151 -10.49 2.85 8.91
N GLY A 152 -11.00 3.87 9.46
CA GLY A 152 -12.44 3.90 9.52
C GLY A 152 -13.06 3.65 8.19
N ALA A 153 -12.34 3.86 7.15
CA ALA A 153 -12.86 3.67 5.83
C ALA A 153 -13.01 2.22 5.45
N MET A 154 -12.32 1.38 6.13
CA MET A 154 -12.47 0.00 5.83
C MET A 154 -13.48 -0.62 6.75
#